data_ea185d2bd45662fe0ea522744a3284ae
#
_entry.id   ea185d2bd45662fe0ea522744a3284ae
#
_cell.length_a   1.000
_cell.length_b   1.000
_cell.length_c   1.000
_cell.angle_alpha   90.00
_cell.angle_beta   90.00
_cell.angle_gamma   90.00
#
_symmetry.space_group_name_H-M   'P 1'
#
loop_
_entity.id
_entity.type
_entity.pdbx_description
1 polymer ?
#
loop_
_entity_poly.entity_id
_entity_poly.type
_entity_poly.pdbx_seq_one_letter_code
_entity_poly.pdbx_strand_id
1 'polypeptide(L)'
;MNDNEIGNPPIKALIVFRENGDTDNLFVPILCDAIRTTGIDVRCSTNEFWNSDTPYDIIHFQWPEEVMEGNCDDPDRICRLKERIAFFRSRGARFVYTRHNVRPHDANEVIGRAYDIIEEQSDVVVHMGRYSLDEFTAKHADSRNVIIPHPIYQYTYKEDISVERARQYLNLPQEAFIVTSFGKFRNREERRMVTGAFRKWDEAKKFLLAPRLYPFSRFNRYGSNFFKRWTSRAGYYLLIPLLNRLRRMHAGASDEPIDNCDLPYYMAASDVIFIQRKDILNSASIPLAFLFHKVVIGPNIGNIGEILQDTGNPVFHPDNQFDIIRALEAARQLSARRKGEDNYAYAIENMNSGKIGKEYAELYRNLANLSL
;
A
#
# COMPACT_ATOMS: atom_id res chain seq x y z
N MET A 1 9.23 51.87 11.17
CA MET A 1 9.74 51.26 9.91
C MET A 1 9.99 49.83 10.27
N ASN A 2 9.12 48.96 9.81
CA ASN A 2 9.21 47.52 10.09
C ASN A 2 10.30 46.97 9.20
N ASP A 3 11.34 46.41 9.79
CA ASP A 3 12.31 45.57 9.08
C ASP A 3 11.56 44.35 8.52
N ASN A 4 11.58 44.25 7.20
CA ASN A 4 11.06 43.11 6.46
C ASN A 4 11.78 41.86 6.99
N GLU A 5 11.06 40.97 7.65
CA GLU A 5 11.43 39.57 7.71
C GLU A 5 11.48 39.05 6.27
N ILE A 6 12.65 39.07 5.67
CA ILE A 6 12.91 38.30 4.45
C ILE A 6 12.91 36.85 4.90
N GLY A 7 11.72 36.24 4.92
CA GLY A 7 11.55 34.81 5.17
C GLY A 7 12.41 34.05 4.17
N ASN A 8 13.17 33.08 4.63
CA ASN A 8 13.88 32.14 3.75
C ASN A 8 12.88 31.61 2.70
N PRO A 9 13.30 31.51 1.43
CA PRO A 9 12.43 30.97 0.40
C PRO A 9 11.92 29.57 0.82
N PRO A 10 10.68 29.21 0.44
CA PRO A 10 10.14 27.91 0.80
C PRO A 10 11.03 26.78 0.24
N ILE A 11 11.26 25.76 1.06
CA ILE A 11 11.95 24.53 0.64
C ILE A 11 11.20 23.93 -0.53
N LYS A 12 11.94 23.59 -1.60
CA LYS A 12 11.42 22.93 -2.79
C LYS A 12 11.74 21.44 -2.74
N ALA A 13 10.72 20.61 -2.77
CA ALA A 13 10.84 19.17 -2.77
C ALA A 13 10.25 18.55 -4.05
N LEU A 14 11.01 17.66 -4.68
CA LEU A 14 10.53 16.82 -5.76
C LEU A 14 10.29 15.39 -5.24
N ILE A 15 9.05 14.96 -5.22
CA ILE A 15 8.69 13.57 -4.99
C ILE A 15 8.69 12.88 -6.36
N VAL A 16 9.60 11.91 -6.55
CA VAL A 16 9.77 11.22 -7.82
C VAL A 16 8.74 10.11 -7.94
N PHE A 17 7.62 10.44 -8.58
CA PHE A 17 6.50 9.54 -8.81
C PHE A 17 5.71 9.99 -10.05
N ARG A 18 4.88 9.12 -10.62
CA ARG A 18 4.08 9.45 -11.81
C ARG A 18 3.26 10.73 -11.62
N GLU A 19 3.24 11.57 -12.65
CA GLU A 19 2.30 12.68 -12.73
C GLU A 19 0.92 12.16 -13.02
N ASN A 20 -0.04 12.61 -12.23
CA ASN A 20 -1.48 12.58 -12.51
C ASN A 20 -2.20 11.25 -12.76
N GLY A 21 -3.08 10.95 -11.87
CA GLY A 21 -4.48 10.67 -12.12
C GLY A 21 -4.87 9.22 -12.30
N ASP A 22 -4.10 8.35 -12.82
CA ASP A 22 -4.42 6.93 -12.96
C ASP A 22 -3.61 6.05 -11.98
N THR A 23 -3.50 6.50 -10.73
CA THR A 23 -2.88 5.66 -9.73
C THR A 23 -3.97 5.08 -8.82
N ASP A 24 -4.11 3.77 -8.83
CA ASP A 24 -4.88 3.05 -7.81
C ASP A 24 -4.26 3.25 -6.40
N ASN A 25 -3.10 3.91 -6.31
CA ASN A 25 -2.35 4.12 -5.08
C ASN A 25 -2.37 5.60 -4.68
N LEU A 26 -3.19 5.92 -3.69
CA LEU A 26 -3.39 7.27 -3.18
C LEU A 26 -2.35 7.73 -2.15
N PHE A 27 -1.35 6.88 -1.82
CA PHE A 27 -0.31 7.22 -0.84
C PHE A 27 0.42 8.52 -1.19
N VAL A 28 0.98 8.61 -2.41
CA VAL A 28 1.76 9.79 -2.82
C VAL A 28 0.92 11.05 -2.94
N PRO A 29 -0.26 11.04 -3.59
CA PRO A 29 -1.14 12.21 -3.58
C PRO A 29 -1.45 12.73 -2.17
N ILE A 30 -1.84 11.86 -1.25
CA ILE A 30 -2.14 12.24 0.15
C ILE A 30 -0.90 12.79 0.84
N LEU A 31 0.25 12.17 0.65
CA LEU A 31 1.51 12.64 1.21
C LEU A 31 1.89 14.01 0.67
N CYS A 32 1.83 14.23 -0.64
CA CYS A 32 2.10 15.51 -1.27
C CYS A 32 1.23 16.62 -0.70
N ASP A 33 -0.08 16.38 -0.61
CA ASP A 33 -1.02 17.37 -0.09
C ASP A 33 -0.78 17.65 1.40
N ALA A 34 -0.50 16.62 2.20
CA ALA A 34 -0.18 16.77 3.61
C ALA A 34 1.10 17.62 3.83
N ILE A 35 2.14 17.40 3.01
CA ILE A 35 3.39 18.18 3.12
C ILE A 35 3.16 19.63 2.65
N ARG A 36 2.41 19.85 1.57
CA ARG A 36 2.08 21.21 1.09
C ARG A 36 1.40 22.07 2.15
N THR A 37 0.54 21.49 2.99
CA THR A 37 -0.11 22.23 4.08
C THR A 37 0.87 22.81 5.10
N THR A 38 2.13 22.36 5.10
CA THR A 38 3.18 22.83 6.02
C THR A 38 4.03 23.97 5.45
N GLY A 39 3.72 24.46 4.24
CA GLY A 39 4.44 25.55 3.58
C GLY A 39 5.65 25.11 2.74
N ILE A 40 5.83 23.81 2.50
CA ILE A 40 6.84 23.27 1.57
C ILE A 40 6.28 23.26 0.15
N ASP A 41 7.06 23.75 -0.82
CA ASP A 41 6.72 23.66 -2.25
C ASP A 41 7.02 22.23 -2.76
N VAL A 42 5.98 21.41 -2.89
CA VAL A 42 6.12 20.00 -3.31
C VAL A 42 5.64 19.83 -4.73
N ARG A 43 6.53 19.31 -5.57
CA ARG A 43 6.23 18.78 -6.90
C ARG A 43 6.23 17.26 -6.88
N CYS A 44 5.39 16.65 -7.71
CA CYS A 44 5.34 15.20 -7.89
C CYS A 44 5.47 14.90 -9.38
N SER A 45 6.63 14.38 -9.80
CA SER A 45 6.91 14.16 -11.23
C SER A 45 8.15 13.29 -11.44
N THR A 46 8.02 12.21 -12.22
CA THR A 46 9.16 11.48 -12.77
C THR A 46 9.80 12.26 -13.91
N ASN A 47 9.01 12.96 -14.72
CA ASN A 47 9.52 13.73 -15.84
C ASN A 47 10.45 14.87 -15.38
N GLU A 48 10.10 15.58 -14.30
CA GLU A 48 10.99 16.61 -13.76
C GLU A 48 12.31 16.02 -13.24
N PHE A 49 12.28 14.85 -12.59
CA PHE A 49 13.51 14.20 -12.20
C PHE A 49 14.44 13.91 -13.39
N TRP A 50 13.88 13.39 -14.49
CA TRP A 50 14.68 12.99 -15.66
C TRP A 50 15.12 14.14 -16.56
N ASN A 51 14.30 15.19 -16.71
CA ASN A 51 14.45 16.15 -17.81
C ASN A 51 14.53 17.61 -17.35
N SER A 52 14.27 17.94 -16.07
CA SER A 52 14.30 19.34 -15.61
C SER A 52 15.65 19.71 -15.01
N ASP A 53 16.02 20.98 -15.16
CA ASP A 53 17.14 21.62 -14.50
C ASP A 53 16.70 22.49 -13.32
N THR A 54 15.46 22.42 -12.92
CA THR A 54 14.91 23.13 -11.75
C THR A 54 15.67 22.72 -10.50
N PRO A 55 16.17 23.67 -9.69
CA PRO A 55 16.82 23.37 -8.43
C PRO A 55 15.78 22.91 -7.41
N TYR A 56 16.06 21.82 -6.74
CA TYR A 56 15.31 21.30 -5.60
C TYR A 56 16.23 21.14 -4.40
N ASP A 57 15.71 21.43 -3.20
CA ASP A 57 16.42 21.19 -1.95
C ASP A 57 16.33 19.70 -1.55
N ILE A 58 15.20 19.06 -1.89
CA ILE A 58 14.94 17.66 -1.56
C ILE A 58 14.49 16.91 -2.84
N ILE A 59 15.11 15.75 -3.07
CA ILE A 59 14.64 14.74 -4.02
C ILE A 59 14.18 13.53 -3.20
N HIS A 60 12.91 13.17 -3.31
CA HIS A 60 12.32 12.10 -2.52
C HIS A 60 11.85 10.95 -3.40
N PHE A 61 12.54 9.83 -3.34
CA PHE A 61 12.19 8.60 -4.05
C PHE A 61 11.13 7.80 -3.28
N GLN A 62 10.17 7.24 -4.01
CA GLN A 62 9.12 6.38 -3.47
C GLN A 62 9.36 4.92 -3.87
N TRP A 63 8.98 4.51 -5.06
CA TRP A 63 9.22 3.20 -5.64
C TRP A 63 10.28 3.30 -6.73
N PRO A 64 11.45 2.67 -6.57
CA PRO A 64 12.49 2.68 -7.62
C PRO A 64 12.01 2.21 -8.98
N GLU A 65 11.07 1.26 -9.04
CA GLU A 65 10.45 0.85 -10.31
C GLU A 65 9.65 1.97 -10.98
N GLU A 66 9.04 2.86 -10.22
CA GLU A 66 8.35 4.04 -10.76
C GLU A 66 9.35 5.09 -11.27
N VAL A 67 10.47 5.28 -10.56
CA VAL A 67 11.57 6.12 -11.03
C VAL A 67 12.09 5.64 -12.38
N MET A 68 12.16 4.33 -12.57
CA MET A 68 12.59 3.68 -13.82
C MET A 68 11.47 3.56 -14.87
N GLU A 69 10.29 4.14 -14.62
CA GLU A 69 9.11 4.11 -15.49
C GLU A 69 8.60 2.69 -15.80
N GLY A 70 8.53 1.85 -14.77
CA GLY A 70 8.00 0.49 -14.82
C GLY A 70 9.08 -0.57 -15.05
N ASN A 71 8.76 -1.63 -15.80
CA ASN A 71 9.68 -2.74 -16.08
C ASN A 71 10.76 -2.37 -17.11
N CYS A 72 11.54 -1.34 -16.83
CA CYS A 72 12.68 -0.96 -17.64
C CYS A 72 13.73 -2.08 -17.61
N ASP A 73 14.17 -2.55 -18.77
CA ASP A 73 15.25 -3.52 -18.96
C ASP A 73 16.49 -2.93 -19.64
N ASP A 74 16.49 -1.59 -19.85
CA ASP A 74 17.58 -0.84 -20.46
C ASP A 74 18.70 -0.55 -19.44
N PRO A 75 19.90 -1.17 -19.58
CA PRO A 75 21.03 -0.93 -18.69
C PRO A 75 21.55 0.51 -18.71
N ASP A 76 21.41 1.24 -19.84
CA ASP A 76 21.87 2.62 -19.96
C ASP A 76 21.07 3.56 -19.03
N ARG A 77 19.85 3.17 -18.69
CA ARG A 77 19.03 3.92 -17.73
C ARG A 77 19.65 3.96 -16.34
N ILE A 78 20.40 2.94 -15.94
CA ILE A 78 21.17 2.92 -14.70
C ILE A 78 22.28 3.98 -14.70
N CYS A 79 23.00 4.13 -15.81
CA CYS A 79 24.01 5.20 -15.95
C CYS A 79 23.36 6.57 -15.84
N ARG A 80 22.25 6.79 -16.54
CA ARG A 80 21.47 8.02 -16.47
C ARG A 80 20.92 8.30 -15.07
N LEU A 81 20.46 7.27 -14.32
CA LEU A 81 20.02 7.43 -12.93
C LEU A 81 21.15 8.01 -12.06
N LYS A 82 22.35 7.45 -12.16
CA LYS A 82 23.53 7.94 -11.44
C LYS A 82 23.89 9.39 -11.81
N GLU A 83 23.85 9.70 -13.11
CA GLU A 83 24.09 11.06 -13.64
C GLU A 83 23.05 12.04 -13.07
N ARG A 84 21.76 11.69 -13.06
CA ARG A 84 20.71 12.57 -12.51
C ARG A 84 20.83 12.77 -11.00
N ILE A 85 21.19 11.76 -10.25
CA ILE A 85 21.49 11.88 -8.82
C ILE A 85 22.69 12.80 -8.61
N ALA A 86 23.78 12.59 -9.34
CA ALA A 86 24.98 13.44 -9.26
C ALA A 86 24.67 14.91 -9.63
N PHE A 87 23.85 15.13 -10.66
CA PHE A 87 23.39 16.44 -11.09
C PHE A 87 22.66 17.20 -9.97
N PHE A 88 21.67 16.59 -9.33
CA PHE A 88 20.93 17.24 -8.23
C PHE A 88 21.82 17.43 -7.00
N ARG A 89 22.66 16.44 -6.68
CA ARG A 89 23.59 16.50 -5.55
C ARG A 89 24.60 17.65 -5.72
N SER A 90 25.12 17.87 -6.93
CA SER A 90 26.04 18.98 -7.21
C SER A 90 25.42 20.37 -7.04
N ARG A 91 24.06 20.42 -7.01
CA ARG A 91 23.28 21.64 -6.76
C ARG A 91 22.78 21.76 -5.31
N GLY A 92 23.27 20.89 -4.43
CA GLY A 92 22.95 20.94 -3.00
C GLY A 92 21.71 20.12 -2.59
N ALA A 93 21.04 19.42 -3.51
CA ALA A 93 19.88 18.61 -3.16
C ALA A 93 20.23 17.46 -2.22
N ARG A 94 19.35 17.19 -1.26
CA ARG A 94 19.39 16.02 -0.37
C ARG A 94 18.39 14.98 -0.82
N PHE A 95 18.72 13.71 -0.58
CA PHE A 95 17.97 12.58 -1.06
C PHE A 95 17.29 11.84 0.08
N VAL A 96 15.98 11.64 -0.07
CA VAL A 96 15.13 10.85 0.83
C VAL A 96 14.60 9.65 0.07
N TYR A 97 14.52 8.49 0.69
CA TYR A 97 13.88 7.31 0.13
C TYR A 97 12.86 6.75 1.11
N THR A 98 11.59 6.62 0.71
CA THR A 98 10.59 5.88 1.48
C THR A 98 10.56 4.43 1.02
N ARG A 99 10.90 3.52 1.93
CA ARG A 99 11.02 2.09 1.66
C ARG A 99 9.66 1.39 1.74
N HIS A 100 9.01 1.24 0.59
CA HIS A 100 7.72 0.56 0.47
C HIS A 100 7.84 -0.96 0.42
N ASN A 101 8.86 -1.47 -0.27
CA ASN A 101 9.12 -2.88 -0.50
C ASN A 101 10.59 -3.20 -0.23
N VAL A 102 10.90 -4.47 0.03
CA VAL A 102 12.29 -4.93 0.02
C VAL A 102 12.80 -4.96 -1.41
N ARG A 103 12.05 -5.64 -2.28
CA ARG A 103 12.21 -5.63 -3.76
C ARG A 103 10.84 -5.98 -4.36
N PRO A 104 10.49 -5.52 -5.56
CA PRO A 104 9.27 -5.96 -6.24
C PRO A 104 9.40 -7.43 -6.66
N HIS A 105 8.26 -8.15 -6.68
CA HIS A 105 8.22 -9.60 -6.97
C HIS A 105 8.72 -9.95 -8.37
N ASP A 106 8.52 -9.06 -9.34
CA ASP A 106 8.88 -9.23 -10.75
C ASP A 106 10.06 -8.34 -11.14
N ALA A 107 10.94 -7.98 -10.17
CA ALA A 107 12.11 -7.16 -10.43
C ALA A 107 13.09 -7.89 -11.37
N ASN A 108 13.40 -7.25 -12.50
CA ASN A 108 14.54 -7.64 -13.31
C ASN A 108 15.85 -7.09 -12.71
N GLU A 109 16.99 -7.40 -13.30
CA GLU A 109 18.32 -6.99 -12.81
C GLU A 109 18.45 -5.45 -12.79
N VAL A 110 17.91 -4.74 -13.79
CA VAL A 110 17.98 -3.27 -13.90
C VAL A 110 17.21 -2.63 -12.74
N ILE A 111 16.02 -3.11 -12.44
CA ILE A 111 15.23 -2.62 -11.30
C ILE A 111 15.93 -2.92 -9.98
N GLY A 112 16.48 -4.14 -9.82
CA GLY A 112 17.28 -4.50 -8.64
C GLY A 112 18.43 -3.52 -8.39
N ARG A 113 19.19 -3.18 -9.43
CA ARG A 113 20.29 -2.21 -9.38
C ARG A 113 19.82 -0.77 -9.09
N ALA A 114 18.63 -0.39 -9.58
CA ALA A 114 18.05 0.92 -9.26
C ALA A 114 17.72 1.03 -7.76
N TYR A 115 17.20 -0.05 -7.15
CA TYR A 115 16.98 -0.12 -5.70
C TYR A 115 18.30 0.06 -4.95
N ASP A 116 19.34 -0.71 -5.30
CA ASP A 116 20.65 -0.62 -4.63
C ASP A 116 21.23 0.81 -4.70
N ILE A 117 21.17 1.45 -5.87
CA ILE A 117 21.66 2.82 -6.06
C ILE A 117 20.85 3.82 -5.21
N ILE A 118 19.53 3.74 -5.21
CA ILE A 118 18.68 4.68 -4.46
C ILE A 118 18.87 4.47 -2.96
N GLU A 119 18.98 3.23 -2.48
CA GLU A 119 19.27 2.89 -1.09
C GLU A 119 20.63 3.46 -0.65
N GLU A 120 21.70 3.29 -1.46
CA GLU A 120 23.04 3.78 -1.18
C GLU A 120 23.19 5.31 -1.28
N GLN A 121 22.44 5.92 -2.18
CA GLN A 121 22.57 7.36 -2.45
C GLN A 121 21.61 8.22 -1.62
N SER A 122 20.74 7.65 -0.83
CA SER A 122 19.82 8.41 0.01
C SER A 122 20.49 8.90 1.29
N ASP A 123 20.33 10.20 1.59
CA ASP A 123 20.82 10.80 2.83
C ASP A 123 20.02 10.31 4.05
N VAL A 124 18.73 9.95 3.84
CA VAL A 124 17.85 9.35 4.85
C VAL A 124 16.92 8.35 4.19
N VAL A 125 16.73 7.19 4.84
CA VAL A 125 15.73 6.20 4.49
C VAL A 125 14.58 6.26 5.49
N VAL A 126 13.35 6.41 4.96
CA VAL A 126 12.11 6.42 5.74
C VAL A 126 11.50 5.02 5.74
N HIS A 127 11.25 4.50 6.92
CA HIS A 127 10.60 3.22 7.16
C HIS A 127 9.19 3.43 7.72
N MET A 128 8.25 2.53 7.41
CA MET A 128 6.88 2.60 7.92
C MET A 128 6.67 1.82 9.22
N GLY A 129 7.70 1.14 9.72
CA GLY A 129 7.71 0.37 10.96
C GLY A 129 9.13 -0.06 11.34
N ARG A 130 9.26 -0.56 12.56
CA ARG A 130 10.54 -0.98 13.15
C ARG A 130 11.14 -2.19 12.44
N TYR A 131 10.29 -3.16 12.05
CA TYR A 131 10.77 -4.34 11.32
C TYR A 131 11.58 -3.93 10.07
N SER A 132 11.04 -3.01 9.27
CA SER A 132 11.73 -2.50 8.08
C SER A 132 13.03 -1.79 8.42
N LEU A 133 13.04 -1.00 9.50
CA LEU A 133 14.22 -0.29 9.95
C LEU A 133 15.32 -1.28 10.40
N ASP A 134 14.97 -2.24 11.24
CA ASP A 134 15.93 -3.21 11.81
C ASP A 134 16.51 -4.10 10.69
N GLU A 135 15.69 -4.57 9.76
CA GLU A 135 16.12 -5.39 8.62
C GLU A 135 17.06 -4.60 7.70
N PHE A 136 16.75 -3.32 7.46
CA PHE A 136 17.57 -2.46 6.60
C PHE A 136 18.89 -2.10 7.26
N THR A 137 18.88 -1.68 8.52
CA THR A 137 20.08 -1.31 9.27
C THR A 137 21.07 -2.47 9.42
N ALA A 138 20.57 -3.71 9.51
CA ALA A 138 21.43 -4.90 9.54
C ALA A 138 22.30 -5.05 8.28
N LYS A 139 21.88 -4.49 7.15
CA LYS A 139 22.61 -4.51 5.87
C LYS A 139 23.33 -3.20 5.56
N HIS A 140 22.85 -2.09 6.11
CA HIS A 140 23.30 -0.72 5.83
C HIS A 140 23.54 0.02 7.15
N ALA A 141 24.58 -0.41 7.90
CA ALA A 141 24.85 0.05 9.27
C ALA A 141 25.08 1.57 9.39
N ASP A 142 25.65 2.19 8.35
CA ASP A 142 25.97 3.63 8.34
C ASP A 142 24.81 4.52 7.82
N SER A 143 23.68 3.92 7.44
CA SER A 143 22.54 4.66 6.90
C SER A 143 21.79 5.44 8.00
N ARG A 144 21.32 6.66 7.66
CA ARG A 144 20.38 7.39 8.52
C ARG A 144 18.97 6.91 8.24
N ASN A 145 18.31 6.48 9.28
CA ASN A 145 16.99 5.88 9.20
C ASN A 145 16.01 6.60 10.12
N VAL A 146 14.78 6.79 9.67
CA VAL A 146 13.67 7.32 10.47
C VAL A 146 12.42 6.47 10.26
N ILE A 147 11.53 6.44 11.26
CA ILE A 147 10.23 5.80 11.12
C ILE A 147 9.19 6.90 10.96
N ILE A 148 8.46 6.88 9.84
CA ILE A 148 7.28 7.69 9.59
C ILE A 148 6.20 6.74 9.10
N PRO A 149 5.10 6.54 9.85
CA PRO A 149 4.06 5.58 9.51
C PRO A 149 3.35 5.88 8.19
N HIS A 150 2.67 4.88 7.64
CA HIS A 150 1.79 5.07 6.49
C HIS A 150 0.62 5.99 6.86
N PRO A 151 0.33 7.07 6.10
CA PRO A 151 -0.84 7.89 6.37
C PRO A 151 -2.14 7.13 6.13
N ILE A 152 -3.17 7.42 6.93
CA ILE A 152 -4.53 6.98 6.62
C ILE A 152 -5.15 7.86 5.52
N TYR A 153 -6.24 7.35 4.92
CA TYR A 153 -6.92 7.94 3.77
C TYR A 153 -8.07 8.88 4.18
N GLN A 154 -7.88 9.68 5.27
CA GLN A 154 -8.89 10.64 5.73
C GLN A 154 -9.31 11.58 4.61
N TYR A 155 -10.61 11.89 4.55
CA TYR A 155 -11.22 12.79 3.56
C TYR A 155 -11.13 12.33 2.10
N THR A 156 -10.53 11.17 1.84
CA THR A 156 -10.40 10.62 0.49
C THR A 156 -11.59 9.77 0.12
N TYR A 157 -12.11 9.02 1.09
CA TYR A 157 -13.23 8.11 0.90
C TYR A 157 -14.46 8.56 1.69
N LYS A 158 -15.62 8.13 1.20
CA LYS A 158 -16.88 8.31 1.91
C LYS A 158 -16.99 7.30 3.05
N GLU A 159 -16.84 7.76 4.29
CA GLU A 159 -16.79 6.91 5.48
C GLU A 159 -18.18 6.63 6.08
N ASP A 160 -19.21 7.45 5.77
CA ASP A 160 -20.55 7.44 6.35
C ASP A 160 -21.52 6.42 5.70
N ILE A 161 -21.00 5.33 5.13
CA ILE A 161 -21.81 4.29 4.49
C ILE A 161 -22.21 3.26 5.55
N SER A 162 -23.52 3.06 5.78
CA SER A 162 -23.97 2.01 6.68
C SER A 162 -23.70 0.61 6.13
N VAL A 163 -23.53 -0.36 7.04
CA VAL A 163 -23.30 -1.79 6.68
C VAL A 163 -24.43 -2.32 5.82
N GLU A 164 -25.69 -2.02 6.18
CA GLU A 164 -26.89 -2.46 5.47
C GLU A 164 -26.91 -1.94 4.04
N ARG A 165 -26.63 -0.65 3.86
CA ARG A 165 -26.57 -0.01 2.54
C ARG A 165 -25.43 -0.58 1.69
N ALA A 166 -24.26 -0.80 2.28
CA ALA A 166 -23.12 -1.38 1.59
C ALA A 166 -23.41 -2.81 1.13
N ARG A 167 -23.99 -3.63 1.99
CA ARG A 167 -24.38 -5.02 1.67
C ARG A 167 -25.47 -5.08 0.62
N GLN A 168 -26.43 -4.17 0.67
CA GLN A 168 -27.46 -4.06 -0.36
C GLN A 168 -26.85 -3.66 -1.72
N TYR A 169 -25.98 -2.65 -1.74
CA TYR A 169 -25.30 -2.19 -2.95
C TYR A 169 -24.49 -3.31 -3.62
N LEU A 170 -23.76 -4.09 -2.83
CA LEU A 170 -22.94 -5.21 -3.31
C LEU A 170 -23.72 -6.53 -3.46
N ASN A 171 -25.03 -6.52 -3.22
CA ASN A 171 -25.89 -7.71 -3.24
C ASN A 171 -25.36 -8.84 -2.34
N LEU A 172 -25.00 -8.50 -1.08
CA LEU A 172 -24.46 -9.40 -0.09
C LEU A 172 -25.50 -9.78 0.98
N PRO A 173 -25.37 -10.95 1.63
CA PRO A 173 -26.28 -11.36 2.70
C PRO A 173 -26.14 -10.42 3.91
N GLN A 174 -27.30 -9.94 4.43
CA GLN A 174 -27.34 -8.97 5.52
C GLN A 174 -26.85 -9.55 6.86
N GLU A 175 -27.19 -10.81 7.15
CA GLU A 175 -26.94 -11.49 8.44
C GLU A 175 -25.64 -12.30 8.46
N ALA A 176 -24.82 -12.25 7.41
CA ALA A 176 -23.58 -13.01 7.35
C ALA A 176 -22.43 -12.29 8.03
N PHE A 177 -21.49 -13.06 8.59
CA PHE A 177 -20.17 -12.55 8.98
C PHE A 177 -19.27 -12.53 7.76
N ILE A 178 -18.94 -11.32 7.28
CA ILE A 178 -18.24 -11.10 6.02
C ILE A 178 -16.76 -10.91 6.24
N VAL A 179 -15.97 -11.88 5.75
CA VAL A 179 -14.51 -11.81 5.68
C VAL A 179 -14.13 -11.32 4.28
N THR A 180 -13.44 -10.18 4.22
CA THR A 180 -13.08 -9.56 2.95
C THR A 180 -11.58 -9.62 2.68
N SER A 181 -11.22 -10.08 1.48
CA SER A 181 -9.86 -10.04 0.94
C SER A 181 -9.89 -9.37 -0.43
N PHE A 182 -9.72 -8.04 -0.46
CA PHE A 182 -9.99 -7.24 -1.66
C PHE A 182 -8.77 -7.07 -2.58
N GLY A 183 -7.54 -7.27 -2.08
CA GLY A 183 -6.34 -7.17 -2.90
C GLY A 183 -6.25 -8.23 -4.00
N LYS A 184 -5.50 -7.95 -5.06
CA LYS A 184 -5.24 -8.92 -6.13
C LYS A 184 -4.48 -10.13 -5.57
N PHE A 185 -4.95 -11.34 -5.83
CA PHE A 185 -4.24 -12.57 -5.49
C PHE A 185 -3.13 -12.85 -6.51
N ARG A 186 -1.88 -12.84 -6.05
CA ARG A 186 -0.69 -12.94 -6.91
C ARG A 186 -0.47 -14.35 -7.44
N ASN A 187 -0.73 -15.35 -6.59
CA ASN A 187 -0.42 -16.75 -6.90
C ASN A 187 -1.47 -17.73 -6.37
N ARG A 188 -1.26 -19.02 -6.67
CA ARG A 188 -2.15 -20.10 -6.23
C ARG A 188 -2.10 -20.34 -4.72
N GLU A 189 -1.00 -20.04 -4.07
CA GLU A 189 -0.80 -20.26 -2.64
C GLU A 189 -1.62 -19.27 -1.83
N GLU A 190 -1.58 -17.98 -2.17
CA GLU A 190 -2.44 -16.97 -1.55
C GLU A 190 -3.93 -17.34 -1.66
N ARG A 191 -4.36 -17.81 -2.84
CA ARG A 191 -5.73 -18.30 -3.04
C ARG A 191 -6.08 -19.49 -2.16
N ARG A 192 -5.17 -20.48 -2.05
CA ARG A 192 -5.36 -21.67 -1.21
C ARG A 192 -5.37 -21.32 0.27
N MET A 193 -4.52 -20.40 0.69
CA MET A 193 -4.45 -19.89 2.06
C MET A 193 -5.82 -19.36 2.51
N VAL A 194 -6.38 -18.40 1.79
CA VAL A 194 -7.67 -17.81 2.14
C VAL A 194 -8.83 -18.81 2.00
N THR A 195 -8.97 -19.41 0.82
CA THR A 195 -10.13 -20.30 0.56
C THR A 195 -10.08 -21.60 1.35
N GLY A 196 -8.87 -22.10 1.65
CA GLY A 196 -8.66 -23.30 2.46
C GLY A 196 -9.04 -23.08 3.92
N ALA A 197 -8.54 -21.99 4.51
CA ALA A 197 -8.87 -21.62 5.88
C ALA A 197 -10.36 -21.28 6.02
N PHE A 198 -10.89 -20.44 5.14
CA PHE A 198 -12.30 -20.07 5.14
C PHE A 198 -13.24 -21.28 5.05
N ARG A 199 -12.93 -22.25 4.20
CA ARG A 199 -13.74 -23.47 4.07
C ARG A 199 -13.74 -24.31 5.34
N LYS A 200 -12.58 -24.45 6.02
CA LYS A 200 -12.41 -25.28 7.22
C LYS A 200 -12.86 -24.60 8.50
N TRP A 201 -12.96 -23.27 8.48
CA TRP A 201 -13.44 -22.52 9.65
C TRP A 201 -14.89 -22.88 9.95
N ASP A 202 -15.18 -23.24 11.20
CA ASP A 202 -16.52 -23.65 11.66
C ASP A 202 -17.34 -22.43 12.09
N GLU A 203 -17.88 -21.70 11.12
CA GLU A 203 -18.80 -20.59 11.32
C GLU A 203 -19.99 -20.73 10.35
N ALA A 204 -21.21 -20.85 10.90
CA ALA A 204 -22.40 -21.17 10.14
C ALA A 204 -22.83 -20.04 9.19
N LYS A 205 -22.69 -18.79 9.64
CA LYS A 205 -23.12 -17.60 8.88
C LYS A 205 -21.97 -16.89 8.14
N LYS A 206 -20.83 -17.55 7.93
CA LYS A 206 -19.70 -16.96 7.23
C LYS A 206 -19.96 -16.69 5.76
N PHE A 207 -19.40 -15.60 5.25
CA PHE A 207 -19.40 -15.25 3.84
C PHE A 207 -18.04 -14.68 3.44
N LEU A 208 -17.49 -15.09 2.28
CA LEU A 208 -16.23 -14.60 1.76
C LEU A 208 -16.46 -13.58 0.64
N LEU A 209 -15.98 -12.37 0.85
CA LEU A 209 -15.94 -11.30 -0.16
C LEU A 209 -14.52 -11.17 -0.70
N ALA A 210 -14.28 -11.67 -1.92
CA ALA A 210 -12.95 -11.72 -2.52
C ALA A 210 -13.00 -11.32 -4.01
N PRO A 211 -13.24 -10.05 -4.33
CA PRO A 211 -13.57 -9.59 -5.68
C PRO A 211 -12.47 -9.87 -6.70
N ARG A 212 -11.23 -10.09 -6.29
CA ARG A 212 -10.07 -10.32 -7.17
C ARG A 212 -9.44 -11.71 -7.00
N LEU A 213 -10.24 -12.72 -6.59
CA LEU A 213 -9.75 -14.04 -6.21
C LEU A 213 -9.28 -14.89 -7.40
N TYR A 214 -10.05 -14.94 -8.49
CA TYR A 214 -9.81 -15.88 -9.56
C TYR A 214 -8.88 -15.35 -10.65
N PRO A 215 -7.95 -16.19 -11.19
CA PRO A 215 -7.02 -15.79 -12.24
C PRO A 215 -7.68 -15.82 -13.62
N PHE A 216 -8.94 -15.40 -13.71
CA PHE A 216 -9.68 -15.28 -14.97
C PHE A 216 -9.69 -13.82 -15.42
N SER A 217 -9.90 -13.61 -16.71
CA SER A 217 -9.98 -12.30 -17.33
C SER A 217 -11.25 -12.21 -18.16
N ARG A 218 -11.96 -11.09 -17.99
CA ARG A 218 -13.06 -10.69 -18.88
C ARG A 218 -12.53 -10.15 -20.19
N PHE A 219 -11.40 -9.42 -20.12
CA PHE A 219 -10.77 -8.74 -21.23
C PHE A 219 -9.55 -9.51 -21.75
N ASN A 220 -9.37 -9.56 -23.06
CA ASN A 220 -8.28 -10.27 -23.72
C ASN A 220 -6.93 -9.54 -23.58
N ARG A 221 -6.42 -9.32 -22.39
CA ARG A 221 -5.11 -8.68 -22.18
C ARG A 221 -3.92 -9.61 -22.41
N TYR A 222 -4.13 -10.92 -22.52
CA TYR A 222 -3.07 -11.90 -22.71
C TYR A 222 -3.03 -12.38 -24.15
N GLY A 223 -1.92 -12.09 -24.81
CA GLY A 223 -1.53 -12.42 -26.18
C GLY A 223 -2.10 -13.66 -26.86
N SER A 224 -1.82 -13.80 -28.08
CA SER A 224 -2.19 -14.66 -29.22
C SER A 224 -2.76 -16.07 -29.02
N ASN A 225 -2.89 -16.66 -27.83
CA ASN A 225 -3.36 -18.03 -27.65
C ASN A 225 -4.89 -18.09 -27.47
N PHE A 226 -5.60 -18.41 -28.56
CA PHE A 226 -7.06 -18.56 -28.60
C PHE A 226 -7.62 -19.46 -27.50
N PHE A 227 -6.95 -20.59 -27.18
CA PHE A 227 -7.42 -21.53 -26.17
C PHE A 227 -7.38 -20.95 -24.76
N LYS A 228 -6.30 -20.22 -24.40
CA LYS A 228 -6.23 -19.52 -23.10
C LYS A 228 -7.29 -18.43 -22.97
N ARG A 229 -7.60 -17.73 -24.04
CA ARG A 229 -8.65 -16.69 -24.08
C ARG A 229 -10.02 -17.29 -23.85
N TRP A 230 -10.32 -18.41 -24.52
CA TRP A 230 -11.62 -19.12 -24.41
C TRP A 230 -11.80 -19.70 -23.00
N THR A 231 -10.80 -20.40 -22.45
CA THR A 231 -10.87 -20.96 -21.08
C THR A 231 -10.98 -19.90 -20.01
N SER A 232 -10.32 -18.75 -20.15
CA SER A 232 -10.44 -17.63 -19.23
C SER A 232 -11.83 -17.02 -19.22
N ARG A 233 -12.44 -16.83 -20.42
CA ARG A 233 -13.82 -16.34 -20.55
C ARG A 233 -14.85 -17.34 -20.02
N ALA A 234 -14.70 -18.61 -20.33
CA ALA A 234 -15.59 -19.65 -19.78
C ALA A 234 -15.49 -19.69 -18.24
N GLY A 235 -14.28 -19.58 -17.69
CA GLY A 235 -14.07 -19.45 -16.26
C GLY A 235 -14.80 -18.25 -15.67
N TYR A 236 -14.70 -17.09 -16.29
CA TYR A 236 -15.35 -15.86 -15.84
C TYR A 236 -16.89 -15.98 -15.85
N TYR A 237 -17.49 -16.34 -16.98
CA TYR A 237 -18.94 -16.29 -17.14
C TYR A 237 -19.68 -17.50 -16.56
N LEU A 238 -19.05 -18.67 -16.45
CA LEU A 238 -19.72 -19.91 -16.02
C LEU A 238 -19.19 -20.39 -14.65
N LEU A 239 -17.88 -20.45 -14.47
CA LEU A 239 -17.30 -21.07 -13.28
C LEU A 239 -17.37 -20.14 -12.05
N ILE A 240 -17.09 -18.84 -12.20
CA ILE A 240 -17.16 -17.89 -11.08
C ILE A 240 -18.57 -17.85 -10.47
N PRO A 241 -19.65 -17.62 -11.23
CA PRO A 241 -21.00 -17.58 -10.66
C PRO A 241 -21.40 -18.89 -9.97
N LEU A 242 -21.04 -20.03 -10.58
CA LEU A 242 -21.33 -21.35 -10.00
C LEU A 242 -20.59 -21.53 -8.65
N LEU A 243 -19.31 -21.23 -8.60
CA LEU A 243 -18.51 -21.35 -7.38
C LEU A 243 -18.97 -20.37 -6.29
N ASN A 244 -19.37 -19.15 -6.67
CA ASN A 244 -19.91 -18.17 -5.74
C ASN A 244 -21.18 -18.70 -5.07
N ARG A 245 -22.09 -19.25 -5.85
CA ARG A 245 -23.32 -19.84 -5.33
C ARG A 245 -23.07 -21.05 -4.41
N LEU A 246 -22.19 -21.97 -4.83
CA LEU A 246 -21.91 -23.20 -4.09
C LEU A 246 -21.11 -22.97 -2.78
N ARG A 247 -20.30 -21.93 -2.72
CA ARG A 247 -19.31 -21.71 -1.63
C ARG A 247 -19.65 -20.55 -0.70
N ARG A 248 -20.83 -19.95 -0.83
CA ARG A 248 -21.23 -18.75 -0.06
C ARG A 248 -20.15 -17.67 -0.14
N MET A 249 -19.85 -17.24 -1.35
CA MET A 249 -18.83 -16.22 -1.59
C MET A 249 -19.25 -15.28 -2.70
N HIS A 250 -18.70 -14.07 -2.67
CA HIS A 250 -18.71 -13.14 -3.79
C HIS A 250 -17.26 -12.94 -4.23
N ALA A 251 -16.86 -13.64 -5.26
CA ALA A 251 -15.52 -13.58 -5.81
C ALA A 251 -15.57 -13.23 -7.28
N GLY A 252 -14.60 -12.44 -7.73
CA GLY A 252 -14.48 -11.97 -9.10
C GLY A 252 -13.13 -12.32 -9.73
N ALA A 253 -12.86 -11.73 -10.87
CA ALA A 253 -11.62 -11.91 -11.62
C ALA A 253 -10.48 -11.05 -11.05
N SER A 254 -9.26 -11.58 -11.04
CA SER A 254 -8.11 -10.90 -10.42
C SER A 254 -7.60 -9.69 -11.19
N ASP A 255 -7.93 -9.57 -12.48
CA ASP A 255 -7.53 -8.46 -13.35
C ASP A 255 -8.51 -7.27 -13.36
N GLU A 256 -9.65 -7.41 -12.67
CA GLU A 256 -10.60 -6.30 -12.48
C GLU A 256 -10.24 -5.53 -11.19
N PRO A 257 -9.69 -4.32 -11.27
CA PRO A 257 -9.50 -3.48 -10.10
C PRO A 257 -10.85 -3.08 -9.51
N ILE A 258 -10.89 -2.86 -8.21
CA ILE A 258 -12.05 -2.24 -7.56
C ILE A 258 -11.94 -0.74 -7.82
N ASP A 259 -13.00 -0.14 -8.33
CA ASP A 259 -13.06 1.31 -8.49
C ASP A 259 -12.96 2.01 -7.12
N ASN A 260 -12.27 3.13 -7.07
CA ASN A 260 -12.12 3.91 -5.84
C ASN A 260 -13.48 4.40 -5.30
N CYS A 261 -14.48 4.59 -6.17
CA CYS A 261 -15.85 4.92 -5.77
C CYS A 261 -16.58 3.75 -5.10
N ASP A 262 -16.23 2.51 -5.44
CA ASP A 262 -16.85 1.30 -4.89
C ASP A 262 -16.12 0.79 -3.64
N LEU A 263 -14.83 1.08 -3.50
CA LEU A 263 -14.00 0.60 -2.40
C LEU A 263 -14.60 0.88 -1.00
N PRO A 264 -15.20 2.04 -0.72
CA PRO A 264 -15.89 2.31 0.54
C PRO A 264 -17.03 1.33 0.85
N TYR A 265 -17.76 0.87 -0.17
CA TYR A 265 -18.83 -0.11 0.02
C TYR A 265 -18.26 -1.49 0.39
N TYR A 266 -17.13 -1.90 -0.21
CA TYR A 266 -16.45 -3.13 0.19
C TYR A 266 -15.96 -3.06 1.62
N MET A 267 -15.40 -1.92 2.03
CA MET A 267 -14.95 -1.70 3.40
C MET A 267 -16.12 -1.70 4.39
N ALA A 268 -17.17 -0.92 4.11
CA ALA A 268 -18.33 -0.81 4.99
C ALA A 268 -19.06 -2.15 5.15
N ALA A 269 -19.22 -2.94 4.09
CA ALA A 269 -19.90 -4.24 4.12
C ALA A 269 -19.16 -5.31 4.93
N SER A 270 -17.86 -5.15 5.17
CA SER A 270 -16.98 -6.14 5.80
C SER A 270 -17.09 -6.13 7.32
N ASP A 271 -16.95 -7.30 7.95
CA ASP A 271 -16.73 -7.42 9.40
C ASP A 271 -15.24 -7.53 9.74
N VAL A 272 -14.47 -8.21 8.86
CA VAL A 272 -13.02 -8.42 9.01
C VAL A 272 -12.33 -8.28 7.66
N ILE A 273 -11.18 -7.64 7.65
CA ILE A 273 -10.28 -7.56 6.49
C ILE A 273 -9.17 -8.60 6.62
N PHE A 274 -9.01 -9.43 5.60
CA PHE A 274 -7.99 -10.49 5.52
C PHE A 274 -6.87 -10.08 4.57
N ILE A 275 -5.65 -9.94 5.07
CA ILE A 275 -4.48 -9.67 4.24
C ILE A 275 -3.90 -10.99 3.73
N GLN A 276 -4.07 -11.27 2.44
CA GLN A 276 -3.75 -12.54 1.81
C GLN A 276 -2.29 -12.68 1.34
N ARG A 277 -1.35 -11.98 1.94
CA ARG A 277 0.04 -11.99 1.52
C ARG A 277 0.86 -13.04 2.25
N LYS A 278 1.85 -13.61 1.56
CA LYS A 278 2.86 -14.51 2.14
C LYS A 278 4.24 -13.86 2.24
N ASP A 279 4.48 -12.86 1.40
CA ASP A 279 5.71 -12.09 1.36
C ASP A 279 5.37 -10.63 1.04
N ILE A 280 5.54 -9.76 2.03
CA ILE A 280 5.21 -8.34 1.93
C ILE A 280 5.82 -7.57 3.12
N LEU A 281 6.33 -6.37 2.85
CA LEU A 281 6.85 -5.47 3.87
C LEU A 281 5.73 -4.61 4.48
N ASN A 282 4.94 -3.95 3.64
CA ASN A 282 3.89 -3.02 4.02
C ASN A 282 2.57 -3.35 3.32
N SER A 283 1.43 -2.93 3.89
CA SER A 283 0.12 -3.07 3.27
C SER A 283 -0.75 -1.85 3.49
N ALA A 284 -1.10 -1.17 2.41
CA ALA A 284 -2.07 -0.09 2.39
C ALA A 284 -3.50 -0.52 2.83
N SER A 285 -3.73 -1.83 2.92
CA SER A 285 -5.02 -2.37 3.40
C SER A 285 -5.24 -2.14 4.89
N ILE A 286 -4.17 -2.02 5.70
CA ILE A 286 -4.30 -1.79 7.15
C ILE A 286 -4.83 -0.38 7.43
N PRO A 287 -4.16 0.71 6.98
CA PRO A 287 -4.67 2.06 7.22
C PRO A 287 -6.06 2.28 6.62
N LEU A 288 -6.35 1.65 5.48
CA LEU A 288 -7.69 1.70 4.90
C LEU A 288 -8.73 0.98 5.78
N ALA A 289 -8.43 -0.22 6.26
CA ALA A 289 -9.33 -0.97 7.13
C ALA A 289 -9.57 -0.26 8.47
N PHE A 290 -8.53 0.33 9.04
CA PHE A 290 -8.63 1.08 10.29
C PHE A 290 -9.50 2.34 10.12
N LEU A 291 -9.40 3.04 9.00
CA LEU A 291 -10.26 4.17 8.67
C LEU A 291 -11.76 3.77 8.67
N PHE A 292 -12.07 2.55 8.23
CA PHE A 292 -13.43 2.01 8.20
C PHE A 292 -13.80 1.21 9.46
N HIS A 293 -13.11 1.40 10.59
CA HIS A 293 -13.37 0.73 11.87
C HIS A 293 -13.39 -0.81 11.76
N LYS A 294 -12.46 -1.39 10.97
CA LYS A 294 -12.44 -2.84 10.78
C LYS A 294 -11.36 -3.52 11.61
N VAL A 295 -11.65 -4.74 12.03
CA VAL A 295 -10.65 -5.69 12.50
C VAL A 295 -9.89 -6.22 11.30
N VAL A 296 -8.57 -6.38 11.45
CA VAL A 296 -7.71 -6.90 10.39
C VAL A 296 -7.04 -8.18 10.86
N ILE A 297 -6.95 -9.17 9.99
CA ILE A 297 -6.08 -10.32 10.19
C ILE A 297 -5.04 -10.36 9.08
N GLY A 298 -3.82 -10.72 9.41
CA GLY A 298 -2.73 -10.73 8.45
C GLY A 298 -1.57 -11.64 8.85
N PRO A 299 -0.63 -11.85 7.92
CA PRO A 299 0.55 -12.67 8.22
C PRO A 299 1.45 -11.95 9.24
N ASN A 300 2.07 -12.75 10.11
CA ASN A 300 3.08 -12.25 11.07
C ASN A 300 4.44 -12.07 10.37
N ILE A 301 4.49 -11.13 9.43
CA ILE A 301 5.68 -10.78 8.64
C ILE A 301 5.75 -9.28 8.40
N GLY A 302 6.96 -8.75 8.20
CA GLY A 302 7.19 -7.36 7.87
C GLY A 302 6.58 -6.39 8.89
N ASN A 303 6.35 -5.17 8.48
CA ASN A 303 5.65 -4.17 9.28
C ASN A 303 4.16 -4.53 9.50
N ILE A 304 3.61 -5.46 8.71
CA ILE A 304 2.22 -5.94 8.88
C ILE A 304 2.09 -6.69 10.21
N GLY A 305 2.99 -7.65 10.46
CA GLY A 305 3.00 -8.40 11.72
C GLY A 305 3.15 -7.47 12.93
N GLU A 306 4.06 -6.51 12.84
CA GLU A 306 4.31 -5.50 13.88
C GLU A 306 3.04 -4.70 14.20
N ILE A 307 2.49 -3.97 13.23
CA ILE A 307 1.33 -3.10 13.48
C ILE A 307 0.08 -3.86 13.93
N LEU A 308 -0.15 -5.07 13.43
CA LEU A 308 -1.27 -5.89 13.86
C LEU A 308 -1.11 -6.36 15.30
N GLN A 309 0.10 -6.75 15.72
CA GLN A 309 0.39 -7.12 17.11
C GLN A 309 0.28 -5.92 18.05
N ASP A 310 0.87 -4.79 17.70
CA ASP A 310 0.84 -3.55 18.50
C ASP A 310 -0.60 -3.04 18.72
N THR A 311 -1.46 -3.24 17.74
CA THR A 311 -2.87 -2.86 17.81
C THR A 311 -3.77 -3.98 18.32
N GLY A 312 -3.23 -5.14 18.74
CA GLY A 312 -3.99 -6.27 19.25
C GLY A 312 -4.91 -6.94 18.21
N ASN A 313 -4.58 -6.81 16.93
CA ASN A 313 -5.24 -7.53 15.85
C ASN A 313 -4.58 -8.91 15.64
N PRO A 314 -5.35 -9.94 15.22
CA PRO A 314 -4.82 -11.29 15.08
C PRO A 314 -3.82 -11.41 13.94
N VAL A 315 -2.70 -12.05 14.20
CA VAL A 315 -1.70 -12.44 13.21
C VAL A 315 -1.68 -13.95 13.02
N PHE A 316 -1.15 -14.42 11.89
CA PHE A 316 -1.01 -15.84 11.60
C PHE A 316 0.28 -16.14 10.82
N HIS A 317 0.73 -17.39 10.93
CA HIS A 317 1.77 -17.90 10.04
C HIS A 317 1.14 -18.34 8.70
N PRO A 318 1.57 -17.77 7.54
CA PRO A 318 0.87 -17.96 6.26
C PRO A 318 0.81 -19.42 5.75
N ASP A 319 1.73 -20.29 6.18
CA ASP A 319 1.77 -21.71 5.82
C ASP A 319 1.01 -22.61 6.79
N ASN A 320 0.49 -22.06 7.90
CA ASN A 320 -0.25 -22.81 8.91
C ASN A 320 -1.75 -22.52 8.86
N GLN A 321 -2.52 -23.41 8.24
CA GLN A 321 -3.98 -23.25 8.14
C GLN A 321 -4.71 -23.21 9.47
N PHE A 322 -4.23 -23.95 10.49
CA PHE A 322 -4.86 -23.93 11.82
C PHE A 322 -4.65 -22.57 12.49
N ASP A 323 -3.50 -21.97 12.28
CA ASP A 323 -3.19 -20.64 12.80
C ASP A 323 -4.08 -19.57 12.14
N ILE A 324 -4.30 -19.67 10.84
CA ILE A 324 -5.22 -18.78 10.10
C ILE A 324 -6.67 -18.95 10.62
N ILE A 325 -7.11 -20.18 10.88
CA ILE A 325 -8.46 -20.43 11.43
C ILE A 325 -8.60 -19.83 12.81
N ARG A 326 -7.58 -19.96 13.68
CA ARG A 326 -7.56 -19.30 14.99
C ARG A 326 -7.63 -17.79 14.89
N ALA A 327 -6.90 -17.20 13.92
CA ALA A 327 -6.94 -15.77 13.66
C ALA A 327 -8.33 -15.31 13.18
N LEU A 328 -9.01 -16.08 12.33
CA LEU A 328 -10.39 -15.81 11.92
C LEU A 328 -11.36 -15.84 13.10
N GLU A 329 -11.25 -16.85 13.98
CA GLU A 329 -12.11 -16.94 15.15
C GLU A 329 -11.85 -15.82 16.16
N ALA A 330 -10.59 -15.47 16.40
CA ALA A 330 -10.23 -14.34 17.24
C ALA A 330 -10.77 -13.02 16.66
N ALA A 331 -10.64 -12.81 15.34
CA ALA A 331 -11.16 -11.63 14.69
C ALA A 331 -12.69 -11.50 14.77
N ARG A 332 -13.43 -12.64 14.69
CA ARG A 332 -14.87 -12.67 14.88
C ARG A 332 -15.26 -12.17 16.27
N GLN A 333 -14.54 -12.64 17.30
CA GLN A 333 -14.78 -12.21 18.67
C GLN A 333 -14.42 -10.74 18.89
N LEU A 334 -13.33 -10.26 18.31
CA LEU A 334 -12.88 -8.87 18.39
C LEU A 334 -13.85 -7.93 17.66
N SER A 335 -14.37 -8.32 16.50
CA SER A 335 -15.39 -7.57 15.77
C SER A 335 -16.66 -7.41 16.61
N ALA A 336 -17.12 -8.48 17.29
CA ALA A 336 -18.25 -8.42 18.20
C ALA A 336 -18.03 -7.50 19.42
N ARG A 337 -16.77 -7.29 19.82
CA ARG A 337 -16.35 -6.37 20.89
C ARG A 337 -16.03 -4.97 20.39
N ARG A 338 -16.33 -4.65 19.14
CA ARG A 338 -16.09 -3.35 18.50
C ARG A 338 -14.61 -2.92 18.46
N LYS A 339 -13.70 -3.89 18.34
CA LYS A 339 -12.25 -3.63 18.26
C LYS A 339 -11.89 -2.67 17.10
N GLY A 340 -12.72 -2.57 16.08
CA GLY A 340 -12.57 -1.62 14.99
C GLY A 340 -12.51 -0.15 15.45
N GLU A 341 -13.21 0.21 16.53
CA GLU A 341 -13.16 1.56 17.10
C GLU A 341 -11.77 1.88 17.68
N ASP A 342 -11.14 0.91 18.35
CA ASP A 342 -9.77 1.10 18.85
C ASP A 342 -8.77 1.23 17.70
N ASN A 343 -8.98 0.47 16.62
CA ASN A 343 -8.16 0.54 15.42
C ASN A 343 -8.27 1.90 14.74
N TYR A 344 -9.48 2.44 14.65
CA TYR A 344 -9.72 3.79 14.14
C TYR A 344 -9.04 4.84 15.03
N ALA A 345 -9.22 4.77 16.34
CA ALA A 345 -8.60 5.70 17.28
C ALA A 345 -7.07 5.68 17.16
N TYR A 346 -6.47 4.49 17.10
CA TYR A 346 -5.04 4.31 16.86
C TYR A 346 -4.59 5.00 15.55
N ALA A 347 -5.35 4.80 14.48
CA ALA A 347 -5.01 5.36 13.17
C ALA A 347 -5.10 6.89 13.15
N ILE A 348 -6.13 7.46 13.79
CA ILE A 348 -6.28 8.93 13.94
C ILE A 348 -5.12 9.53 14.74
N GLU A 349 -4.67 8.86 15.78
CA GLU A 349 -3.58 9.33 16.64
C GLU A 349 -2.21 9.20 15.97
N ASN A 350 -1.94 8.06 15.32
CA ASN A 350 -0.59 7.69 14.87
C ASN A 350 -0.37 7.79 13.37
N MET A 351 -1.42 7.73 12.55
CA MET A 351 -1.34 7.65 11.09
C MET A 351 -2.07 8.81 10.41
N ASN A 352 -2.47 9.86 11.15
CA ASN A 352 -3.15 11.04 10.62
C ASN A 352 -2.29 11.71 9.53
N SER A 353 -2.87 11.98 8.36
CA SER A 353 -2.14 12.53 7.22
C SER A 353 -1.47 13.88 7.52
N GLY A 354 -2.14 14.75 8.29
CA GLY A 354 -1.57 16.04 8.70
C GLY A 354 -0.38 15.90 9.66
N LYS A 355 -0.41 14.91 10.58
CA LYS A 355 0.73 14.57 11.43
C LYS A 355 1.89 14.05 10.59
N ILE A 356 1.63 13.10 9.71
CA ILE A 356 2.62 12.51 8.80
C ILE A 356 3.24 13.59 7.91
N GLY A 357 2.43 14.50 7.35
CA GLY A 357 2.93 15.63 6.56
C GLY A 357 3.88 16.54 7.34
N LYS A 358 3.61 16.80 8.63
CA LYS A 358 4.49 17.57 9.50
C LYS A 358 5.81 16.84 9.78
N GLU A 359 5.78 15.52 10.00
CA GLU A 359 7.00 14.71 10.23
C GLU A 359 7.91 14.71 9.00
N TYR A 360 7.35 14.56 7.79
CA TYR A 360 8.12 14.70 6.55
C TYR A 360 8.65 16.13 6.34
N ALA A 361 7.84 17.13 6.65
CA ALA A 361 8.27 18.52 6.53
C ALA A 361 9.42 18.87 7.49
N GLU A 362 9.38 18.36 8.70
CA GLU A 362 10.48 18.49 9.67
C GLU A 362 11.75 17.78 9.18
N LEU A 363 11.60 16.55 8.67
CA LEU A 363 12.71 15.83 8.04
C LEU A 363 13.34 16.64 6.90
N TYR A 364 12.53 17.21 6.01
CA TYR A 364 13.04 18.01 4.88
C TYR A 364 13.75 19.29 5.36
N ARG A 365 13.20 19.99 6.34
CA ARG A 365 13.85 21.18 6.93
C ARG A 365 15.20 20.84 7.57
N ASN A 366 15.25 19.74 8.30
CA ASN A 366 16.47 19.29 8.94
C ASN A 366 17.56 18.93 7.91
N LEU A 367 17.17 18.30 6.78
CA LEU A 367 18.12 17.96 5.72
C LEU A 367 18.60 19.19 4.94
N ALA A 368 17.69 20.10 4.58
CA ALA A 368 18.04 21.32 3.86
C ALA A 368 19.01 22.21 4.67
N ASN A 369 18.82 22.30 5.99
CA ASN A 369 19.69 23.07 6.87
C ASN A 369 21.10 22.46 7.07
N LEU A 370 21.31 21.18 6.78
CA LEU A 370 22.63 20.54 6.79
C LEU A 370 23.49 20.92 5.58
N SER A 371 22.93 21.68 4.63
CA SER A 371 23.59 22.11 3.40
C SER A 371 24.21 23.51 3.50
N LEU A 372 23.98 24.21 4.61
CA LEU A 372 24.58 25.50 4.99
C LEU A 372 25.73 25.30 5.96
#